data_8119764d2951d1b065b25a02aaa054f4
#
_entry.id   8119764d2951d1b065b25a02aaa054f4
#
_cell.length_a   1.000
_cell.length_b   1.000
_cell.length_c   1.000
_cell.angle_alpha   90.00
_cell.angle_beta   90.00
_cell.angle_gamma   90.00
#
_symmetry.space_group_name_H-M   'P 1'
#
loop_
_entity.id
_entity.type
_entity.pdbx_description
1 polymer ?
#
loop_
_entity_poly.entity_id
_entity_poly.type
_entity_poly.pdbx_seq_one_letter_code
_entity_poly.pdbx_strand_id
1 'polypeptide(L)'
;MLRRADGIAEAVDADYGGRCVEETLLAEVMLVVEAARHARGRLRRWARPRRVPAPVAFRPVRASVEPVPKGVVGIMAPWNYPVQLALLPAVD
;
A
#
# COMPACT_ATOMS: atom_id res chain seq x y z
N MET A 1 -4.98 12.61 2.59
CA MET A 1 -4.04 12.81 1.49
C MET A 1 -4.58 13.79 0.45
N LEU A 2 -5.70 13.54 -0.21
CA LEU A 2 -6.24 14.46 -1.24
C LEU A 2 -6.39 15.92 -0.79
N ARG A 3 -6.85 16.17 0.44
CA ARG A 3 -6.97 17.53 1.00
C ARG A 3 -5.64 18.27 1.22
N ARG A 4 -4.52 17.61 1.07
CA ARG A 4 -3.17 18.14 1.24
C ARG A 4 -2.29 17.87 0.01
N ALA A 5 -2.91 17.54 -1.12
CA ALA A 5 -2.19 17.18 -2.33
C ALA A 5 -1.28 18.32 -2.82
N ASP A 6 -1.81 19.54 -2.86
CA ASP A 6 -1.06 20.72 -3.28
C ASP A 6 0.11 21.01 -2.32
N GLY A 7 -0.11 20.96 -1.01
CA GLY A 7 0.96 21.15 -0.03
C GLY A 7 2.03 20.03 -0.06
N ILE A 8 1.69 18.82 -0.48
CA ILE A 8 2.67 17.75 -0.71
C ILE A 8 3.50 18.09 -1.96
N ALA A 9 2.85 18.52 -3.03
CA ALA A 9 3.54 18.90 -4.27
C ALA A 9 4.47 20.09 -4.05
N GLU A 10 4.04 21.12 -3.33
CA GLU A 10 4.86 22.26 -2.95
C GLU A 10 6.09 21.86 -2.11
N ALA A 11 5.91 20.96 -1.13
CA ALA A 11 7.02 20.49 -0.31
C ALA A 11 8.04 19.68 -1.12
N VAL A 12 7.57 18.81 -2.02
CA VAL A 12 8.44 18.04 -2.90
C VAL A 12 9.16 18.93 -3.88
N ASP A 13 8.49 19.93 -4.47
CA ASP A 13 9.11 20.92 -5.36
C ASP A 13 10.22 21.70 -4.64
N ALA A 14 9.96 22.15 -3.42
CA ALA A 14 10.95 22.85 -2.61
C ALA A 14 12.20 22.00 -2.31
N ASP A 15 12.02 20.71 -2.00
CA ASP A 15 13.13 19.79 -1.72
C ASP A 15 13.97 19.47 -2.96
N TYR A 16 13.33 19.41 -4.13
CA TYR A 16 13.99 19.08 -5.39
C TYR A 16 14.50 20.29 -6.19
N GLY A 17 14.07 21.51 -5.82
CA GLY A 17 14.48 22.73 -6.48
C GLY A 17 13.91 22.87 -7.89
N GLY A 18 12.64 22.51 -8.10
CA GLY A 18 11.94 22.71 -9.37
C GLY A 18 11.30 21.44 -9.96
N ARG A 19 10.72 20.59 -9.13
CA ARG A 19 9.97 19.43 -9.61
C ARG A 19 8.56 19.81 -10.03
N CYS A 20 8.14 19.34 -11.22
CA CYS A 20 6.81 19.61 -11.75
C CYS A 20 5.70 19.13 -10.77
N VAL A 21 4.77 20.04 -10.45
CA VAL A 21 3.65 19.77 -9.55
C VAL A 21 2.77 18.66 -10.11
N GLU A 22 2.49 18.67 -11.41
CA GLU A 22 1.67 17.66 -12.09
C GLU A 22 2.31 16.27 -12.00
N GLU A 23 3.62 16.17 -12.12
CA GLU A 23 4.34 14.90 -11.93
C GLU A 23 4.15 14.37 -10.51
N THR A 24 4.31 15.21 -9.50
CA THR A 24 4.11 14.81 -8.10
C THR A 24 2.67 14.38 -7.85
N LEU A 25 1.69 15.12 -8.37
CA LEU A 25 0.28 14.76 -8.21
C LEU A 25 -0.07 13.44 -8.88
N LEU A 26 0.41 13.19 -10.10
CA LEU A 26 0.13 11.97 -10.86
C LEU A 26 0.93 10.77 -10.36
N ALA A 27 2.25 10.92 -10.25
CA ALA A 27 3.14 9.80 -9.97
C ALA A 27 3.21 9.43 -8.48
N GLU A 28 2.94 10.37 -7.58
CA GLU A 28 3.02 10.08 -6.15
C GLU A 28 1.67 10.09 -5.44
N VAL A 29 0.90 11.17 -5.57
CA VAL A 29 -0.34 11.31 -4.81
C VAL A 29 -1.44 10.40 -5.34
N MET A 30 -1.68 10.43 -6.65
CA MET A 30 -2.81 9.69 -7.25
C MET A 30 -2.62 8.18 -7.12
N LEU A 31 -1.43 7.65 -7.33
CA LEU A 31 -1.16 6.22 -7.22
C LEU A 31 -1.43 5.70 -5.81
N VAL A 32 -1.00 6.43 -4.77
CA VAL A 32 -1.26 6.05 -3.38
C VAL A 32 -2.76 6.12 -3.05
N VAL A 33 -3.46 7.12 -3.55
CA VAL A 33 -4.91 7.25 -3.34
C VAL A 33 -5.66 6.08 -3.99
N GLU A 34 -5.31 5.71 -5.21
CA GLU A 34 -5.95 4.58 -5.91
C GLU A 34 -5.63 3.24 -5.23
N ALA A 35 -4.38 3.01 -4.80
CA ALA A 35 -4.01 1.83 -4.02
C ALA A 35 -4.82 1.75 -2.72
N ALA A 36 -4.93 2.85 -1.98
CA ALA A 36 -5.71 2.89 -0.74
C ALA A 36 -7.21 2.64 -0.97
N ARG A 37 -7.78 3.16 -2.05
CA ARG A 37 -9.18 2.88 -2.43
C ARG A 37 -9.38 1.41 -2.78
N HIS A 38 -8.45 0.84 -3.54
CA HIS A 38 -8.46 -0.57 -3.91
C HIS A 38 -8.37 -1.48 -2.68
N ALA A 39 -7.38 -1.24 -1.81
CA ALA A 39 -7.18 -2.00 -0.58
C ALA A 39 -8.42 -1.91 0.32
N ARG A 40 -8.96 -0.70 0.56
CA ARG A 40 -10.17 -0.50 1.36
C ARG A 40 -11.36 -1.30 0.86
N GLY A 41 -11.53 -1.41 -0.44
CA GLY A 41 -12.62 -2.17 -1.06
C GLY A 41 -12.47 -3.70 -0.91
N ARG A 42 -11.25 -4.18 -0.70
CA ARG A 42 -10.93 -5.62 -0.70
C ARG A 42 -10.41 -6.16 0.63
N LEU A 43 -10.00 -5.30 1.55
CA LEU A 43 -9.38 -5.69 2.83
C LEU A 43 -10.17 -6.76 3.59
N ARG A 44 -11.49 -6.59 3.72
CA ARG A 44 -12.35 -7.57 4.40
C ARG A 44 -12.29 -8.96 3.74
N ARG A 45 -12.11 -9.03 2.43
CA ARG A 45 -11.97 -10.29 1.70
C ARG A 45 -10.58 -10.89 1.89
N TRP A 46 -9.55 -10.06 1.83
CA TRP A 46 -8.15 -10.50 2.00
C TRP A 46 -7.86 -10.99 3.41
N ALA A 47 -8.44 -10.33 4.41
CA ALA A 47 -8.27 -10.71 5.82
C ALA A 47 -9.09 -11.94 6.25
N ARG A 48 -9.90 -12.54 5.36
CA ARG A 48 -10.69 -13.74 5.72
C ARG A 48 -9.84 -15.00 5.66
N PRO A 49 -9.96 -15.88 6.67
CA PRO A 49 -9.45 -17.24 6.58
C PRO A 49 -10.02 -17.95 5.34
N ARG A 50 -9.18 -18.68 4.63
CA ARG A 50 -9.59 -19.46 3.47
C ARG A 50 -9.19 -20.92 3.65
N ARG A 51 -10.10 -21.84 3.34
CA ARG A 51 -9.79 -23.26 3.28
C ARG A 51 -8.91 -23.54 2.07
N VAL A 52 -7.93 -24.41 2.25
CA VAL A 52 -7.08 -24.93 1.20
C VAL A 52 -7.16 -26.45 1.15
N PRO A 53 -7.04 -27.07 -0.04
CA PRO A 53 -7.03 -28.51 -0.13
C PRO A 53 -5.82 -29.10 0.61
N ALA A 54 -6.09 -30.08 1.48
CA ALA A 54 -5.03 -30.89 2.08
C ALA A 54 -4.67 -32.04 1.13
N PRO A 55 -3.38 -32.43 1.04
CA PRO A 55 -2.98 -33.63 0.30
C PRO A 55 -3.76 -34.88 0.78
N VAL A 56 -4.06 -35.78 -0.16
CA VAL A 56 -4.90 -36.97 0.12
C VAL A 56 -4.34 -37.82 1.25
N ALA A 57 -3.02 -37.92 1.39
CA ALA A 57 -2.33 -38.65 2.45
C ALA A 57 -2.63 -38.13 3.87
N PHE A 58 -3.12 -36.90 4.00
CA PHE A 58 -3.45 -36.29 5.30
C PHE A 58 -4.95 -36.27 5.61
N ARG A 59 -5.78 -36.91 4.81
CA ARG A 59 -7.22 -37.00 5.12
C ARG A 59 -7.42 -37.75 6.43
N PRO A 60 -8.34 -37.32 7.32
CA PRO A 60 -9.39 -36.29 7.16
C PRO A 60 -9.02 -34.86 7.61
N VAL A 61 -7.75 -34.49 7.62
CA VAL A 61 -7.27 -33.16 8.06
C VAL A 61 -7.87 -32.03 7.20
N ARG A 62 -8.25 -30.95 7.87
CA ARG A 62 -8.69 -29.72 7.23
C ARG A 62 -7.57 -28.69 7.33
N ALA A 63 -7.20 -28.06 6.21
CA ALA A 63 -6.19 -27.02 6.16
C ALA A 63 -6.83 -25.65 5.86
N SER A 64 -6.35 -24.62 6.52
CA SER A 64 -6.72 -23.22 6.26
C SER A 64 -5.49 -22.32 6.23
N VAL A 65 -5.61 -21.21 5.51
CA VAL A 65 -4.65 -20.12 5.54
C VAL A 65 -5.34 -18.94 6.21
N GLU A 66 -4.73 -18.43 7.26
CA GLU A 66 -5.24 -17.31 8.04
C GLU A 66 -4.24 -16.14 7.96
N PRO A 67 -4.66 -14.98 7.42
CA PRO A 67 -3.85 -13.76 7.50
C PRO A 67 -3.73 -13.31 8.95
N VAL A 68 -2.52 -13.03 9.39
CA VAL A 68 -2.24 -12.50 10.73
C VAL A 68 -1.48 -11.17 10.62
N PRO A 69 -1.74 -10.20 11.50
CA PRO A 69 -1.00 -8.93 11.51
C PRO A 69 0.47 -9.17 11.83
N LYS A 70 1.36 -8.48 11.13
CA LYS A 70 2.81 -8.52 11.42
C LYS A 70 3.22 -7.66 12.63
N GLY A 71 2.31 -6.84 13.15
CA GLY A 71 2.61 -5.88 14.21
C GLY A 71 3.18 -4.58 13.65
N VAL A 72 4.26 -4.09 14.22
CA VAL A 72 4.91 -2.85 13.78
C VAL A 72 5.82 -3.14 12.59
N VAL A 73 5.67 -2.37 11.52
CA VAL A 73 6.46 -2.48 10.30
C VAL A 73 7.20 -1.17 10.07
N GLY A 74 8.50 -1.25 9.80
CA GLY A 74 9.31 -0.11 9.35
C GLY A 74 9.35 -0.07 7.82
N ILE A 75 9.13 1.11 7.25
CA ILE A 75 9.22 1.33 5.79
C ILE A 75 10.36 2.32 5.53
N MET A 76 11.29 1.94 4.66
CA MET A 76 12.37 2.79 4.21
C MET A 76 12.19 3.05 2.71
N ALA A 77 11.94 4.30 2.35
CA ALA A 77 11.73 4.70 0.97
C ALA A 77 13.00 5.36 0.40
N PRO A 78 13.31 5.15 -0.89
CA PRO A 78 14.31 5.93 -1.58
C PRO A 78 13.80 7.36 -1.84
N TRP A 79 14.73 8.27 -2.11
CA TRP A 79 14.46 9.69 -2.23
C TRP A 79 13.79 10.12 -3.55
N ASN A 80 13.86 9.30 -4.60
CA ASN A 80 13.40 9.69 -5.95
C ASN A 80 11.88 9.84 -6.11
N TYR A 81 11.07 9.09 -5.36
CA TYR A 81 9.61 9.22 -5.25
C TYR A 81 9.19 9.01 -3.79
N PRO A 82 9.51 9.98 -2.91
CA PRO A 82 9.47 9.77 -1.47
C PRO A 82 8.07 9.47 -0.93
N VAL A 83 7.05 10.10 -1.46
CA VAL A 83 5.67 9.94 -0.98
C VAL A 83 5.08 8.60 -1.44
N GLN A 84 5.20 8.28 -2.72
CA GLN A 84 4.70 7.02 -3.28
C GLN A 84 5.39 5.82 -2.65
N LEU A 85 6.72 5.80 -2.66
CA LEU A 85 7.49 4.63 -2.24
C LEU A 85 7.46 4.41 -0.72
N ALA A 86 7.12 5.44 0.07
CA ALA A 86 6.85 5.28 1.49
C ALA A 86 5.42 4.79 1.79
N LEU A 87 4.43 5.31 1.07
CA LEU A 87 3.03 5.08 1.41
C LEU A 87 2.39 3.88 0.69
N LEU A 88 2.86 3.49 -0.50
CA LEU A 88 2.35 2.30 -1.18
C LEU A 88 2.56 1.02 -0.35
N PRO A 89 3.78 0.72 0.15
CA PRO A 89 3.97 -0.45 1.01
C PRO A 89 3.23 -0.37 2.35
N ALA A 90 2.83 0.83 2.79
CA ALA A 90 2.02 1.00 3.99
C ALA A 90 0.53 0.70 3.76
N VAL A 91 0.10 0.70 2.50
CA VAL A 91 -1.29 0.38 2.10
C VAL A 91 -1.46 -1.12 1.87
N ASP A 92 -0.41 -1.83 1.43
CA ASP A 92 -0.39 -3.28 1.15
C ASP A 92 -0.24 -4.12 2.42
#